data_be0ad29f46cf92eaecd2eb77b6173b68
#
_entry.id   be0ad29f46cf92eaecd2eb77b6173b68
#
_cell.length_a   1.000
_cell.length_b   1.000
_cell.length_c   1.000
_cell.angle_alpha   90.00
_cell.angle_beta   90.00
_cell.angle_gamma   90.00
#
_symmetry.space_group_name_H-M   'P 1'
#
loop_
_entity.id
_entity.type
_entity.pdbx_description
1 polymer ?
#
loop_
_entity_poly.entity_id
_entity_poly.type
_entity_poly.pdbx_seq_one_letter_code
_entity_poly.pdbx_strand_id
1 'polypeptide(L)'
;MDTKRLTAVMDSLMNQTVPGELLAPMARALAQVRGTDAVSRVLSMADFIGLGVLRHLQGMRTLREQVQLLLHWEPGTALRVPLARSTWSDALSSRRRRAVLQAAMPPLLTEARAVLPDRLAKSPALQGRPVYAMDGTYQSESAHYGRCTPRQGGEDNPKGHALLSFYEVGLGCPADVYVDTRSRQETALLRDYDQSAQAMTRHKGALWLVDRAFIDAAFWDGRKKRLGVTMITRMESSLCIDSTEGLAVADVPANEGVLKDLRITLRSCRQDWRLITFRSRRGHLVEFLTNEFKLEPGIIAFLYSRRWEEEKCFDTWKNDFSQAKAWGASLAAIENQVRLAIVTSLLVALLLHRRMGQHGIVDEKALRKQDRRQTSATDGTDRPDWSSPVFRYTSKVSRQVLRFFKHCFHKLASQALYEAQLRPLLLAYL
;
A
#
# COMPACT_ATOMS: atom_id res chain seq x y z
N MET A 1 -3.24 -1.61 -25.78
CA MET A 1 -4.48 -2.14 -25.16
C MET A 1 -5.62 -1.81 -26.11
N ASP A 2 -6.40 -2.79 -26.48
CA ASP A 2 -7.55 -2.60 -27.36
C ASP A 2 -8.60 -1.76 -26.64
N THR A 3 -8.94 -0.60 -27.22
CA THR A 3 -9.88 0.36 -26.65
C THR A 3 -11.25 -0.28 -26.42
N LYS A 4 -11.69 -1.20 -27.30
CA LYS A 4 -12.97 -1.92 -27.17
C LYS A 4 -13.02 -2.81 -25.92
N ARG A 5 -11.91 -3.51 -25.60
CA ARG A 5 -11.83 -4.35 -24.38
C ARG A 5 -11.77 -3.51 -23.11
N LEU A 6 -11.09 -2.36 -23.16
CA LEU A 6 -11.12 -1.42 -22.03
C LEU A 6 -12.52 -0.89 -21.79
N THR A 7 -13.22 -0.50 -22.85
CA THR A 7 -14.62 -0.04 -22.77
C THR A 7 -15.52 -1.11 -22.17
N ALA A 8 -15.38 -2.39 -22.56
CA ALA A 8 -16.16 -3.49 -22.01
C ALA A 8 -15.92 -3.68 -20.50
N VAL A 9 -14.68 -3.54 -20.02
CA VAL A 9 -14.40 -3.56 -18.56
C VAL A 9 -15.05 -2.36 -17.89
N MET A 10 -14.94 -1.19 -18.48
CA MET A 10 -15.52 0.03 -17.96
C MET A 10 -17.04 -0.09 -17.87
N ASP A 11 -17.69 -0.61 -18.89
CA ASP A 11 -19.14 -0.85 -18.88
C ASP A 11 -19.54 -1.90 -17.83
N SER A 12 -18.74 -2.95 -17.67
CA SER A 12 -18.97 -3.94 -16.62
C SER A 12 -18.79 -3.39 -15.20
N LEU A 13 -17.94 -2.37 -15.02
CA LEU A 13 -17.76 -1.67 -13.75
C LEU A 13 -18.90 -0.67 -13.45
N MET A 14 -19.73 -0.34 -14.43
CA MET A 14 -20.92 0.51 -14.24
C MET A 14 -22.14 -0.28 -13.76
N ASN A 15 -22.05 -1.59 -13.60
CA ASN A 15 -23.15 -2.41 -13.14
C ASN A 15 -23.40 -2.19 -11.63
N GLN A 16 -24.67 -2.17 -11.22
CA GLN A 16 -25.10 -2.00 -9.82
C GLN A 16 -24.57 -3.09 -8.86
N THR A 17 -24.12 -4.23 -9.37
CA THR A 17 -23.52 -5.31 -8.58
C THR A 17 -22.09 -5.03 -8.10
N VAL A 18 -21.41 -4.08 -8.73
CA VAL A 18 -19.99 -3.79 -8.46
C VAL A 18 -19.69 -3.42 -7.00
N PRO A 19 -20.50 -2.61 -6.28
CA PRO A 19 -20.25 -2.36 -4.87
C PRO A 19 -20.25 -3.62 -4.01
N GLY A 20 -21.17 -4.55 -4.26
CA GLY A 20 -21.22 -5.83 -3.58
C GLY A 20 -19.98 -6.69 -3.87
N GLU A 21 -19.57 -6.78 -5.14
CA GLU A 21 -18.38 -7.53 -5.53
C GLU A 21 -17.10 -6.91 -4.96
N LEU A 22 -17.00 -5.58 -4.92
CA LEU A 22 -15.88 -4.86 -4.33
C LEU A 22 -15.74 -5.19 -2.85
N LEU A 23 -16.84 -5.17 -2.09
CA LEU A 23 -16.82 -5.37 -0.65
C LEU A 23 -16.82 -6.85 -0.21
N ALA A 24 -17.12 -7.79 -1.11
CA ALA A 24 -17.21 -9.21 -0.78
C ALA A 24 -15.97 -9.81 -0.10
N PRO A 25 -14.71 -9.51 -0.51
CA PRO A 25 -13.54 -10.02 0.21
C PRO A 25 -13.48 -9.54 1.65
N MET A 26 -13.84 -8.29 1.90
CA MET A 26 -13.87 -7.74 3.25
C MET A 26 -15.00 -8.35 4.10
N ALA A 27 -16.15 -8.63 3.51
CA ALA A 27 -17.24 -9.34 4.20
C ALA A 27 -16.79 -10.74 4.65
N ARG A 28 -16.08 -11.48 3.78
CA ARG A 28 -15.49 -12.79 4.14
C ARG A 28 -14.44 -12.67 5.25
N ALA A 29 -13.59 -11.65 5.20
CA ALA A 29 -12.60 -11.41 6.25
C ALA A 29 -13.26 -11.08 7.59
N LEU A 30 -14.31 -10.27 7.60
CA LEU A 30 -15.08 -9.94 8.81
C LEU A 30 -15.78 -11.17 9.41
N ALA A 31 -16.29 -12.08 8.59
CA ALA A 31 -16.92 -13.31 9.07
C ALA A 31 -15.97 -14.21 9.88
N GLN A 32 -14.65 -14.06 9.71
CA GLN A 32 -13.63 -14.77 10.47
C GLN A 32 -13.28 -14.09 11.81
N VAL A 33 -13.78 -12.89 12.06
CA VAL A 33 -13.47 -12.09 13.25
C VAL A 33 -14.60 -12.18 14.26
N ARG A 34 -14.27 -12.59 15.50
CA ARG A 34 -15.26 -12.62 16.59
C ARG A 34 -15.63 -11.21 17.06
N GLY A 35 -16.87 -11.01 17.44
CA GLY A 35 -17.33 -9.76 18.07
C GLY A 35 -17.70 -8.65 17.10
N THR A 36 -17.87 -8.93 15.82
CA THR A 36 -18.35 -7.97 14.81
C THR A 36 -19.77 -7.49 15.08
N ASP A 37 -20.65 -8.36 15.57
CA ASP A 37 -22.11 -8.12 15.73
C ASP A 37 -22.45 -7.13 16.85
N ALA A 38 -21.54 -6.95 17.80
CA ALA A 38 -21.80 -6.13 18.98
C ALA A 38 -21.38 -4.66 18.81
N VAL A 39 -21.10 -4.18 17.58
CA VAL A 39 -20.44 -2.87 17.39
C VAL A 39 -21.40 -1.70 17.39
N SER A 40 -22.59 -1.81 16.85
CA SER A 40 -23.63 -0.76 16.95
C SER A 40 -24.91 -1.20 16.25
N ARG A 41 -26.08 -0.80 16.82
CA ARG A 41 -27.38 -1.00 16.16
C ARG A 41 -27.64 -0.02 15.01
N VAL A 42 -26.98 1.14 15.02
CA VAL A 42 -27.21 2.21 14.05
C VAL A 42 -26.30 2.09 12.83
N LEU A 43 -25.04 1.70 13.03
CA LEU A 43 -24.04 1.56 11.96
C LEU A 43 -23.31 0.25 12.15
N SER A 44 -23.55 -0.72 11.30
CA SER A 44 -22.85 -2.02 11.34
C SER A 44 -21.36 -1.85 11.02
N MET A 45 -20.54 -2.87 11.31
CA MET A 45 -19.12 -2.84 10.91
C MET A 45 -18.95 -2.89 9.39
N ALA A 46 -19.80 -3.64 8.70
CA ALA A 46 -19.80 -3.70 7.24
C ALA A 46 -20.13 -2.33 6.61
N ASP A 47 -21.16 -1.65 7.13
CA ASP A 47 -21.53 -0.31 6.68
C ASP A 47 -20.41 0.71 6.95
N PHE A 48 -19.81 0.66 8.13
CA PHE A 48 -18.67 1.52 8.46
C PHE A 48 -17.52 1.37 7.47
N ILE A 49 -17.17 0.13 7.13
CA ILE A 49 -16.11 -0.14 6.15
C ILE A 49 -16.55 0.28 4.76
N GLY A 50 -17.74 -0.08 4.34
CA GLY A 50 -18.29 0.31 3.04
C GLY A 50 -18.26 1.82 2.82
N LEU A 51 -18.71 2.58 3.83
CA LEU A 51 -18.67 4.05 3.80
C LEU A 51 -17.25 4.62 3.76
N GLY A 52 -16.32 4.02 4.51
CA GLY A 52 -14.92 4.42 4.48
C GLY A 52 -14.26 4.16 3.13
N VAL A 53 -14.49 2.99 2.54
CA VAL A 53 -14.03 2.62 1.19
C VAL A 53 -14.57 3.61 0.16
N LEU A 54 -15.87 3.90 0.21
CA LEU A 54 -16.48 4.86 -0.69
C LEU A 54 -15.89 6.26 -0.54
N ARG A 55 -15.68 6.71 0.69
CA ARG A 55 -15.06 8.01 0.94
C ARG A 55 -13.69 8.11 0.27
N HIS A 56 -12.88 7.05 0.35
CA HIS A 56 -11.59 7.00 -0.34
C HIS A 56 -11.76 6.99 -1.86
N LEU A 57 -12.60 6.13 -2.40
CA LEU A 57 -12.79 6.01 -3.85
C LEU A 57 -13.35 7.28 -4.48
N GLN A 58 -14.19 8.02 -3.78
CA GLN A 58 -14.74 9.28 -4.27
C GLN A 58 -13.84 10.49 -4.01
N GLY A 59 -12.76 10.31 -3.22
CA GLY A 59 -11.86 11.41 -2.88
C GLY A 59 -12.53 12.52 -2.08
N MET A 60 -13.58 12.20 -1.30
CA MET A 60 -14.35 13.18 -0.52
C MET A 60 -13.49 13.82 0.56
N ARG A 61 -13.40 15.14 0.50
CA ARG A 61 -12.55 15.91 1.41
C ARG A 61 -13.19 16.16 2.76
N THR A 62 -14.50 16.26 2.81
CA THR A 62 -15.22 16.61 4.05
C THR A 62 -16.22 15.53 4.45
N LEU A 63 -16.46 15.43 5.76
CA LEU A 63 -17.51 14.57 6.29
C LEU A 63 -18.91 15.05 5.85
N ARG A 64 -19.07 16.35 5.63
CA ARG A 64 -20.33 16.94 5.17
C ARG A 64 -20.71 16.42 3.78
N GLU A 65 -19.76 16.41 2.84
CA GLU A 65 -19.97 15.85 1.51
C GLU A 65 -20.37 14.36 1.58
N GLN A 66 -19.70 13.59 2.44
CA GLN A 66 -20.03 12.18 2.64
C GLN A 66 -21.46 11.98 3.17
N VAL A 67 -21.84 12.72 4.21
CA VAL A 67 -23.18 12.62 4.79
C VAL A 67 -24.25 13.06 3.79
N GLN A 68 -24.01 14.14 3.05
CA GLN A 68 -24.93 14.62 2.01
C GLN A 68 -25.11 13.58 0.90
N LEU A 69 -24.03 12.92 0.45
CA LEU A 69 -24.13 11.88 -0.56
C LEU A 69 -24.93 10.67 -0.05
N LEU A 70 -24.75 10.31 1.22
CA LEU A 70 -25.43 9.17 1.83
C LEU A 70 -26.92 9.38 2.06
N LEU A 71 -27.37 10.63 2.21
CA LEU A 71 -28.81 10.94 2.28
C LEU A 71 -29.56 10.54 1.00
N HIS A 72 -28.83 10.41 -0.10
CA HIS A 72 -29.38 10.17 -1.44
C HIS A 72 -28.95 8.85 -2.05
N TRP A 73 -28.18 8.05 -1.32
CA TRP A 73 -27.70 6.77 -1.81
C TRP A 73 -28.58 5.62 -1.28
N GLU A 74 -29.31 5.01 -2.18
CA GLU A 74 -29.83 3.65 -2.06
C GLU A 74 -29.02 2.68 -2.93
N PRO A 75 -27.86 2.24 -2.51
CA PRO A 75 -27.33 1.01 -3.02
C PRO A 75 -27.98 -0.10 -2.21
N GLY A 76 -28.19 -1.26 -2.77
CA GLY A 76 -28.71 -2.44 -2.09
C GLY A 76 -27.92 -2.95 -0.88
N THR A 77 -27.12 -2.10 -0.25
CA THR A 77 -26.49 -2.18 1.04
C THR A 77 -27.26 -1.26 1.98
N ALA A 78 -28.03 -1.85 2.76
CA ALA A 78 -28.92 -1.49 3.83
C ALA A 78 -28.52 -0.34 4.78
N LEU A 79 -28.11 0.83 4.33
CA LEU A 79 -28.20 2.02 5.15
C LEU A 79 -29.67 2.46 5.23
N ARG A 80 -30.38 1.82 6.14
CA ARG A 80 -31.82 2.04 6.35
C ARG A 80 -32.14 3.36 7.05
N VAL A 81 -31.13 4.14 7.47
CA VAL A 81 -31.33 5.36 8.26
C VAL A 81 -30.34 6.43 7.80
N PRO A 82 -30.77 7.71 7.66
CA PRO A 82 -29.88 8.81 7.42
C PRO A 82 -28.76 8.85 8.47
N LEU A 83 -27.52 8.75 8.07
CA LEU A 83 -26.39 8.72 8.98
C LEU A 83 -26.12 10.13 9.52
N ALA A 84 -26.27 10.34 10.82
CA ALA A 84 -25.88 11.59 11.44
C ALA A 84 -24.34 11.76 11.42
N ARG A 85 -23.88 12.99 11.26
CA ARG A 85 -22.45 13.34 11.28
C ARG A 85 -21.77 12.87 12.57
N SER A 86 -22.43 12.99 13.73
CA SER A 86 -21.94 12.52 15.02
C SER A 86 -21.75 11.01 15.02
N THR A 87 -22.70 10.22 14.53
CA THR A 87 -22.63 8.78 14.45
C THR A 87 -21.41 8.30 13.67
N TRP A 88 -21.11 8.97 12.53
CA TRP A 88 -19.89 8.64 11.78
C TRP A 88 -18.62 9.02 12.53
N SER A 89 -18.57 10.21 13.14
CA SER A 89 -17.42 10.67 13.93
C SER A 89 -17.12 9.74 15.11
N ASP A 90 -18.17 9.32 15.82
CA ASP A 90 -18.06 8.37 16.93
C ASP A 90 -17.61 7.00 16.45
N ALA A 91 -18.15 6.52 15.34
CA ALA A 91 -17.74 5.26 14.72
C ALA A 91 -16.26 5.30 14.31
N LEU A 92 -15.81 6.40 13.71
CA LEU A 92 -14.43 6.60 13.30
C LEU A 92 -13.47 6.61 14.50
N SER A 93 -13.87 7.21 15.62
CA SER A 93 -13.10 7.32 16.85
C SER A 93 -13.16 6.05 17.73
N SER A 94 -13.94 5.05 17.32
CA SER A 94 -14.18 3.83 18.11
C SER A 94 -12.95 2.92 18.17
N ARG A 95 -12.42 2.72 19.39
CA ARG A 95 -11.34 1.75 19.66
C ARG A 95 -11.75 0.31 19.32
N ARG A 96 -13.04 -0.02 19.52
CA ARG A 96 -13.58 -1.34 19.20
C ARG A 96 -13.58 -1.59 17.68
N ARG A 97 -14.04 -0.64 16.87
CA ARG A 97 -14.00 -0.75 15.42
C ARG A 97 -12.57 -0.85 14.90
N ARG A 98 -11.65 -0.10 15.51
CA ARG A 98 -10.22 -0.22 15.23
C ARG A 98 -9.71 -1.64 15.46
N ALA A 99 -10.04 -2.25 16.59
CA ALA A 99 -9.62 -3.61 16.91
C ALA A 99 -10.20 -4.64 15.92
N VAL A 100 -11.49 -4.53 15.57
CA VAL A 100 -12.13 -5.41 14.58
C VAL A 100 -11.50 -5.24 13.20
N LEU A 101 -11.30 -4.00 12.74
CA LEU A 101 -10.67 -3.72 11.45
C LEU A 101 -9.22 -4.26 11.41
N GLN A 102 -8.48 -4.11 12.51
CA GLN A 102 -7.15 -4.65 12.66
C GLN A 102 -7.13 -6.18 12.61
N ALA A 103 -8.09 -6.84 13.26
CA ALA A 103 -8.22 -8.29 13.25
C ALA A 103 -8.66 -8.85 11.87
N ALA A 104 -9.39 -8.06 11.07
CA ALA A 104 -9.82 -8.46 9.73
C ALA A 104 -8.72 -8.29 8.66
N MET A 105 -7.62 -7.57 8.94
CA MET A 105 -6.54 -7.39 7.97
C MET A 105 -5.81 -8.70 7.60
N PRO A 106 -5.40 -9.57 8.55
CA PRO A 106 -4.71 -10.82 8.19
C PRO A 106 -5.52 -11.73 7.25
N PRO A 107 -6.80 -12.05 7.50
CA PRO A 107 -7.57 -12.86 6.55
C PRO A 107 -7.76 -12.18 5.19
N LEU A 108 -7.93 -10.86 5.13
CA LEU A 108 -8.01 -10.14 3.86
C LEU A 108 -6.71 -10.21 3.07
N LEU A 109 -5.56 -10.03 3.74
CA LEU A 109 -4.24 -10.16 3.12
C LEU A 109 -3.98 -11.60 2.64
N THR A 110 -4.43 -12.61 3.40
CA THR A 110 -4.33 -14.02 3.00
C THR A 110 -5.12 -14.29 1.72
N GLU A 111 -6.35 -13.79 1.63
CA GLU A 111 -7.14 -13.87 0.40
C GLU A 111 -6.45 -13.12 -0.76
N ALA A 112 -5.93 -11.93 -0.51
CA ALA A 112 -5.23 -11.15 -1.53
C ALA A 112 -3.99 -11.89 -2.07
N ARG A 113 -3.19 -12.49 -1.21
CA ARG A 113 -2.02 -13.29 -1.62
C ARG A 113 -2.39 -14.57 -2.40
N ALA A 114 -3.55 -15.15 -2.11
CA ALA A 114 -4.03 -16.33 -2.84
C ALA A 114 -4.57 -15.99 -4.24
N VAL A 115 -5.07 -14.78 -4.45
CA VAL A 115 -5.74 -14.35 -5.69
C VAL A 115 -4.82 -13.53 -6.60
N LEU A 116 -4.07 -12.58 -6.02
CA LEU A 116 -3.21 -11.70 -6.80
C LEU A 116 -1.90 -12.40 -7.17
N PRO A 117 -1.37 -12.14 -8.37
CA PRO A 117 -0.11 -12.73 -8.79
C PRO A 117 1.05 -12.20 -7.93
N ASP A 118 1.89 -13.09 -7.45
CA ASP A 118 3.14 -12.71 -6.78
C ASP A 118 4.11 -12.09 -7.79
N ARG A 119 4.40 -10.81 -7.60
CA ARG A 119 5.29 -10.06 -8.48
C ARG A 119 6.76 -10.47 -8.37
N LEU A 120 7.13 -11.21 -7.32
CA LEU A 120 8.47 -11.72 -7.09
C LEU A 120 8.59 -13.22 -7.40
N ALA A 121 7.53 -13.87 -7.88
CA ALA A 121 7.49 -15.31 -8.16
C ALA A 121 8.58 -15.81 -9.14
N LYS A 122 9.07 -14.92 -10.01
CA LYS A 122 10.17 -15.24 -10.95
C LYS A 122 11.54 -15.34 -10.30
N SER A 123 11.68 -14.98 -9.02
CA SER A 123 12.93 -15.10 -8.28
C SER A 123 12.84 -16.25 -7.26
N PRO A 124 13.40 -17.43 -7.56
CA PRO A 124 13.38 -18.57 -6.64
C PRO A 124 13.98 -18.24 -5.27
N ALA A 125 14.99 -17.36 -5.24
CA ALA A 125 15.64 -16.91 -4.00
C ALA A 125 14.72 -16.09 -3.07
N LEU A 126 13.58 -15.60 -3.56
CA LEU A 126 12.62 -14.81 -2.82
C LEU A 126 11.30 -15.55 -2.55
N GLN A 127 11.18 -16.80 -3.01
CA GLN A 127 9.95 -17.58 -2.81
C GLN A 127 9.63 -17.75 -1.33
N GLY A 128 8.37 -17.41 -0.98
CA GLY A 128 7.86 -17.51 0.38
C GLY A 128 8.46 -16.51 1.37
N ARG A 129 9.33 -15.59 0.92
CA ARG A 129 9.91 -14.55 1.77
C ARG A 129 9.19 -13.23 1.57
N PRO A 130 8.53 -12.67 2.60
CA PRO A 130 7.89 -11.37 2.48
C PRO A 130 8.94 -10.27 2.24
N VAL A 131 8.69 -9.40 1.26
CA VAL A 131 9.51 -8.22 0.99
C VAL A 131 8.65 -6.98 1.18
N TYR A 132 9.04 -6.10 2.10
CA TYR A 132 8.32 -4.87 2.40
C TYR A 132 9.16 -3.65 2.03
N ALA A 133 8.60 -2.75 1.22
CA ALA A 133 9.06 -1.38 1.17
C ALA A 133 8.43 -0.63 2.34
N MET A 134 9.26 0.03 3.15
CA MET A 134 8.84 0.78 4.31
C MET A 134 9.27 2.23 4.16
N ASP A 135 8.34 3.14 4.40
CA ASP A 135 8.62 4.57 4.37
C ASP A 135 7.75 5.32 5.38
N GLY A 136 8.23 6.48 5.80
CA GLY A 136 7.53 7.40 6.67
C GLY A 136 6.74 8.43 5.86
N THR A 137 5.57 8.82 6.36
CA THR A 137 4.84 9.95 5.79
C THR A 137 4.09 10.69 6.87
N TYR A 138 3.63 11.89 6.53
CA TYR A 138 2.82 12.71 7.43
C TYR A 138 1.44 12.92 6.82
N GLN A 139 0.43 12.83 7.68
CA GLN A 139 -0.94 13.19 7.36
C GLN A 139 -1.26 14.52 8.02
N SER A 140 -1.70 15.51 7.24
CA SER A 140 -2.07 16.81 7.79
C SER A 140 -3.20 16.70 8.81
N GLU A 141 -3.13 17.51 9.84
CA GLU A 141 -4.14 17.57 10.90
C GLU A 141 -5.51 17.98 10.36
N SER A 142 -6.56 17.47 10.97
CA SER A 142 -7.92 17.97 10.75
C SER A 142 -8.02 19.44 11.20
N ALA A 143 -8.69 20.27 10.42
CA ALA A 143 -8.76 21.73 10.60
C ALA A 143 -9.28 22.23 11.98
N HIS A 144 -9.67 21.34 12.88
CA HIS A 144 -10.34 21.67 14.13
C HIS A 144 -9.54 21.31 15.40
N TYR A 145 -8.30 20.79 15.32
CA TYR A 145 -7.57 20.33 16.50
C TYR A 145 -6.09 20.69 16.47
N GLY A 146 -5.65 21.50 17.42
CA GLY A 146 -4.28 21.93 17.59
C GLY A 146 -3.46 21.05 18.54
N ARG A 147 -3.54 19.71 18.41
CA ARG A 147 -2.82 18.79 19.34
C ARG A 147 -1.54 18.18 18.78
N CYS A 148 -1.27 18.33 17.50
CA CYS A 148 -0.05 17.80 16.92
C CYS A 148 1.12 18.77 17.10
N THR A 149 2.29 18.24 17.42
CA THR A 149 3.52 19.03 17.38
C THR A 149 3.81 19.45 15.94
N PRO A 150 4.27 20.69 15.70
CA PRO A 150 4.74 21.09 14.38
C PRO A 150 5.82 20.10 13.89
N ARG A 151 5.84 19.85 12.59
CA ARG A 151 6.95 19.14 11.95
C ARG A 151 8.22 19.96 12.19
N GLN A 152 9.34 19.33 12.57
CA GLN A 152 10.61 20.04 12.75
C GLN A 152 11.00 20.78 11.47
N GLY A 153 11.26 22.09 11.56
CA GLY A 153 11.74 22.85 10.40
C GLY A 153 11.15 24.25 10.17
N GLY A 154 10.41 24.82 11.12
CA GLY A 154 9.97 26.21 11.03
C GLY A 154 8.50 26.47 11.35
N GLU A 155 8.15 27.72 11.51
CA GLU A 155 6.80 28.17 11.90
C GLU A 155 5.72 27.85 10.86
N ASP A 156 6.09 27.68 9.58
CA ASP A 156 5.17 27.40 8.47
C ASP A 156 4.90 25.90 8.23
N ASN A 157 5.45 24.99 9.03
CA ASN A 157 5.26 23.57 8.81
C ASN A 157 3.87 23.12 9.32
N PRO A 158 3.06 22.48 8.45
CA PRO A 158 1.74 22.02 8.84
C PRO A 158 1.87 20.96 9.94
N LYS A 159 1.03 21.11 10.97
CA LYS A 159 0.85 20.09 11.98
C LYS A 159 0.38 18.79 11.34
N GLY A 160 0.89 17.65 11.79
CA GLY A 160 0.56 16.38 11.17
C GLY A 160 0.82 15.18 12.08
N HIS A 161 0.20 14.08 11.72
CA HIS A 161 0.38 12.77 12.34
C HIS A 161 1.43 11.99 11.58
N ALA A 162 2.33 11.32 12.30
CA ALA A 162 3.36 10.49 11.69
C ALA A 162 2.80 9.10 11.36
N LEU A 163 3.05 8.63 10.17
CA LEU A 163 2.65 7.31 9.67
C LEU A 163 3.90 6.56 9.20
N LEU A 164 3.99 5.29 9.56
CA LEU A 164 4.95 4.35 9.00
C LEU A 164 4.18 3.28 8.23
N SER A 165 4.35 3.21 6.93
CA SER A 165 3.63 2.29 6.06
C SER A 165 4.53 1.16 5.57
N PHE A 166 3.92 0.01 5.38
CA PHE A 166 4.56 -1.22 4.90
C PHE A 166 3.87 -1.70 3.63
N TYR A 167 4.53 -1.51 2.51
CA TYR A 167 4.07 -1.97 1.21
C TYR A 167 4.67 -3.32 0.88
N GLU A 168 3.84 -4.34 0.69
CA GLU A 168 4.29 -5.68 0.33
C GLU A 168 4.58 -5.74 -1.17
N VAL A 169 5.85 -5.82 -1.52
CA VAL A 169 6.33 -5.72 -2.91
C VAL A 169 5.82 -6.87 -3.77
N GLY A 170 5.84 -8.10 -3.25
CA GLY A 170 5.31 -9.28 -3.93
C GLY A 170 3.81 -9.13 -4.22
N LEU A 171 3.04 -8.71 -3.25
CA LEU A 171 1.59 -8.47 -3.38
C LEU A 171 1.28 -7.23 -4.23
N GLY A 172 2.16 -6.23 -4.21
CA GLY A 172 1.94 -4.97 -4.91
C GLY A 172 0.90 -4.06 -4.28
N CYS A 173 0.71 -4.18 -2.96
CA CYS A 173 -0.27 -3.42 -2.19
C CYS A 173 0.29 -3.05 -0.81
N PRO A 174 -0.21 -1.96 -0.18
CA PRO A 174 0.07 -1.68 1.22
C PRO A 174 -0.54 -2.78 2.09
N ALA A 175 0.22 -3.25 3.09
CA ALA A 175 -0.15 -4.38 3.93
C ALA A 175 -0.35 -4.02 5.39
N ASP A 176 0.38 -3.03 5.90
CA ASP A 176 0.28 -2.59 7.29
C ASP A 176 0.63 -1.12 7.45
N VAL A 177 0.29 -0.56 8.60
CA VAL A 177 0.60 0.81 8.98
C VAL A 177 0.77 0.91 10.49
N TYR A 178 1.72 1.71 10.91
CA TYR A 178 1.85 2.19 12.28
C TYR A 178 1.62 3.70 12.33
N VAL A 179 0.89 4.16 13.33
CA VAL A 179 0.45 5.57 13.45
C VAL A 179 0.86 6.12 14.80
N ASP A 180 1.47 7.30 14.81
CA ASP A 180 1.59 8.16 15.99
C ASP A 180 0.80 9.45 15.76
N THR A 181 0.08 9.89 16.78
CA THR A 181 -0.66 11.17 16.74
C THR A 181 0.25 12.39 16.83
N ARG A 182 1.54 12.19 17.07
CA ARG A 182 2.56 13.23 17.15
C ARG A 182 3.43 13.19 15.91
N SER A 183 3.98 14.34 15.56
CA SER A 183 5.09 14.40 14.60
C SER A 183 6.36 13.88 15.29
N ARG A 184 6.93 12.80 14.77
CA ARG A 184 8.15 12.17 15.32
C ARG A 184 9.12 11.82 14.19
N GLN A 185 10.39 11.68 14.54
CA GLN A 185 11.40 11.14 13.64
C GLN A 185 11.08 9.69 13.27
N GLU A 186 11.32 9.32 12.05
CA GLU A 186 10.99 8.01 11.47
C GLU A 186 11.66 6.85 12.21
N THR A 187 12.91 7.02 12.63
CA THR A 187 13.65 6.01 13.43
C THR A 187 13.01 5.76 14.80
N ALA A 188 12.53 6.81 15.46
CA ALA A 188 11.84 6.67 16.74
C ALA A 188 10.49 5.95 16.55
N LEU A 189 9.78 6.27 15.48
CA LEU A 189 8.52 5.61 15.09
C LEU A 189 8.74 4.11 14.81
N LEU A 190 9.82 3.78 14.11
CA LEU A 190 10.21 2.40 13.83
C LEU A 190 10.54 1.61 15.09
N ARG A 191 11.23 2.22 16.05
CA ARG A 191 11.55 1.57 17.33
C ARG A 191 10.30 1.29 18.15
N ASP A 192 9.35 2.22 18.21
CA ASP A 192 8.07 2.03 18.87
C ASP A 192 7.24 0.92 18.18
N TYR A 193 7.22 0.90 16.85
CA TYR A 193 6.59 -0.17 16.09
C TYR A 193 7.21 -1.53 16.39
N ASP A 194 8.54 -1.63 16.46
CA ASP A 194 9.26 -2.88 16.75
C ASP A 194 8.88 -3.49 18.12
N GLN A 195 8.51 -2.67 19.08
CA GLN A 195 8.04 -3.12 20.39
C GLN A 195 6.60 -3.60 20.38
N SER A 196 5.85 -3.33 19.31
CA SER A 196 4.47 -3.78 19.19
C SER A 196 4.38 -5.29 18.96
N ALA A 197 3.35 -5.93 19.53
CA ALA A 197 3.08 -7.36 19.31
C ALA A 197 2.87 -7.70 17.82
N GLN A 198 2.42 -6.74 17.03
CA GLN A 198 2.18 -6.90 15.59
C GLN A 198 3.48 -7.05 14.80
N ALA A 199 4.52 -6.28 15.16
CA ALA A 199 5.83 -6.37 14.53
C ALA A 199 6.48 -7.73 14.70
N MET A 200 6.29 -8.34 15.88
CA MET A 200 6.87 -9.64 16.23
C MET A 200 6.36 -10.79 15.39
N THR A 201 5.10 -10.75 14.98
CA THR A 201 4.45 -11.86 14.26
C THR A 201 4.38 -11.66 12.75
N ARG A 202 4.21 -10.43 12.27
CA ARG A 202 3.92 -10.16 10.85
C ARG A 202 5.15 -10.12 9.96
N HIS A 203 6.31 -9.75 10.50
CA HIS A 203 7.51 -9.50 9.69
C HIS A 203 8.64 -10.50 9.93
N LYS A 204 8.36 -11.65 10.59
CA LYS A 204 9.36 -12.68 10.81
C LYS A 204 9.97 -13.17 9.48
N GLY A 205 11.29 -13.14 9.39
CA GLY A 205 12.03 -13.55 8.19
C GLY A 205 11.94 -12.60 6.99
N ALA A 206 11.24 -11.47 7.13
CA ALA A 206 11.04 -10.52 6.05
C ALA A 206 12.33 -9.79 5.65
N LEU A 207 12.32 -9.29 4.42
CA LEU A 207 13.30 -8.37 3.89
C LEU A 207 12.68 -6.97 3.78
N TRP A 208 13.37 -5.96 4.33
CA TRP A 208 12.87 -4.61 4.33
C TRP A 208 13.70 -3.69 3.43
N LEU A 209 13.00 -2.94 2.58
CA LEU A 209 13.57 -1.91 1.72
C LEU A 209 13.27 -0.57 2.38
N VAL A 210 14.31 0.11 2.86
CA VAL A 210 14.16 1.32 3.66
C VAL A 210 14.99 2.47 3.09
N ASP A 211 14.58 3.70 3.36
CA ASP A 211 15.40 4.86 3.03
C ASP A 211 16.58 5.02 4.01
N ARG A 212 17.55 5.86 3.64
CA ARG A 212 18.73 6.17 4.45
C ARG A 212 18.40 6.71 5.84
N ALA A 213 17.29 7.42 5.96
CA ALA A 213 16.80 7.91 7.26
C ALA A 213 16.58 6.81 8.32
N PHE A 214 16.46 5.56 7.89
CA PHE A 214 16.27 4.40 8.77
C PHE A 214 17.56 3.64 9.10
N ILE A 215 18.73 4.17 8.78
CA ILE A 215 20.00 3.51 9.08
C ILE A 215 20.25 3.55 10.59
N ASP A 216 20.22 2.37 11.20
CA ASP A 216 20.59 2.08 12.58
C ASP A 216 21.11 0.64 12.63
N ALA A 217 22.42 0.47 12.45
CA ALA A 217 23.02 -0.86 12.28
C ALA A 217 22.74 -1.77 13.50
N ALA A 218 22.85 -1.24 14.71
CA ALA A 218 22.62 -2.02 15.91
C ALA A 218 21.16 -2.47 16.07
N PHE A 219 20.21 -1.62 15.70
CA PHE A 219 18.79 -1.93 15.68
C PHE A 219 18.48 -3.05 14.67
N TRP A 220 18.99 -2.95 13.44
CA TRP A 220 18.75 -3.95 12.41
C TRP A 220 19.40 -5.30 12.70
N ASP A 221 20.57 -5.32 13.32
CA ASP A 221 21.19 -6.55 13.77
C ASP A 221 20.40 -7.21 14.90
N GLY A 222 19.86 -6.43 15.80
CA GLY A 222 18.95 -6.92 16.84
C GLY A 222 17.70 -7.57 16.21
N ARG A 223 17.12 -6.97 15.18
CA ARG A 223 15.98 -7.53 14.44
C ARG A 223 16.35 -8.79 13.66
N LYS A 224 17.50 -8.82 13.02
CA LYS A 224 17.99 -10.01 12.33
C LYS A 224 18.14 -11.19 13.30
N LYS A 225 18.72 -10.95 14.48
CA LYS A 225 18.88 -11.99 15.50
C LYS A 225 17.55 -12.49 16.08
N ARG A 226 16.61 -11.57 16.37
CA ARG A 226 15.33 -11.92 17.00
C ARG A 226 14.30 -12.48 16.04
N LEU A 227 14.21 -11.94 14.83
CA LEU A 227 13.11 -12.15 13.90
C LEU A 227 13.56 -12.68 12.53
N GLY A 228 14.88 -12.80 12.29
CA GLY A 228 15.38 -13.12 10.94
C GLY A 228 15.14 -12.02 9.90
N VAL A 229 14.81 -10.81 10.35
CA VAL A 229 14.55 -9.67 9.47
C VAL A 229 15.86 -9.08 8.98
N THR A 230 16.00 -8.95 7.66
CA THR A 230 17.12 -8.23 7.03
C THR A 230 16.64 -6.96 6.34
N MET A 231 17.57 -6.06 6.03
CA MET A 231 17.24 -4.78 5.41
C MET A 231 18.17 -4.47 4.23
N ILE A 232 17.65 -3.68 3.29
CA ILE A 232 18.41 -3.08 2.19
C ILE A 232 18.15 -1.59 2.18
N THR A 233 19.23 -0.80 2.13
CA THR A 233 19.17 0.65 1.95
C THR A 233 20.30 1.14 1.04
N ARG A 234 20.34 2.43 0.75
CA ARG A 234 21.51 3.06 0.11
C ARG A 234 22.56 3.40 1.16
N MET A 235 23.82 3.26 0.79
CA MET A 235 24.94 3.67 1.63
C MET A 235 24.86 5.17 1.92
N GLU A 236 25.22 5.55 3.12
CA GLU A 236 25.36 6.93 3.55
C GLU A 236 26.83 7.26 3.85
N SER A 237 27.31 8.39 3.35
CA SER A 237 28.72 8.80 3.48
C SER A 237 29.16 9.06 4.91
N SER A 238 28.23 9.29 5.85
CA SER A 238 28.49 9.49 7.27
C SER A 238 28.88 8.21 8.03
N LEU A 239 28.66 7.02 7.45
CA LEU A 239 28.98 5.76 8.08
C LEU A 239 30.48 5.48 8.02
N CYS A 240 31.08 5.22 9.19
CA CYS A 240 32.48 4.85 9.29
C CYS A 240 32.64 3.33 9.12
N ILE A 241 33.37 2.92 8.11
CA ILE A 241 33.76 1.54 7.85
C ILE A 241 35.12 1.31 8.49
N ASP A 242 35.24 0.26 9.32
CA ASP A 242 36.49 -0.11 9.99
C ASP A 242 37.28 -1.16 9.19
N SER A 243 36.60 -2.08 8.49
CA SER A 243 37.26 -3.08 7.67
C SER A 243 36.43 -3.42 6.42
N THR A 244 37.13 -3.89 5.39
CA THR A 244 36.51 -4.36 4.13
C THR A 244 37.17 -5.64 3.66
N GLU A 245 36.35 -6.60 3.21
CA GLU A 245 36.78 -7.85 2.59
C GLU A 245 35.99 -8.06 1.30
N GLY A 246 36.68 -8.42 0.21
CA GLY A 246 36.02 -8.69 -1.07
C GLY A 246 35.23 -10.00 -1.03
N LEU A 247 34.00 -9.98 -1.50
CA LEU A 247 33.19 -11.17 -1.74
C LEU A 247 33.22 -11.52 -3.23
N ALA A 248 33.23 -12.81 -3.54
CA ALA A 248 33.13 -13.27 -4.92
C ALA A 248 31.76 -12.91 -5.50
N VAL A 249 31.75 -12.31 -6.68
CA VAL A 249 30.53 -12.04 -7.46
C VAL A 249 30.42 -13.15 -8.51
N ALA A 250 29.39 -13.95 -8.42
CA ALA A 250 29.13 -14.99 -9.42
C ALA A 250 28.82 -14.35 -10.77
N ASP A 251 29.35 -14.96 -11.83
CA ASP A 251 29.05 -14.55 -13.21
C ASP A 251 27.69 -15.14 -13.64
N VAL A 252 26.64 -14.51 -13.13
CA VAL A 252 25.26 -14.88 -13.44
C VAL A 252 24.50 -13.64 -13.92
N PRO A 253 23.49 -13.81 -14.78
CA PRO A 253 22.74 -12.67 -15.34
C PRO A 253 22.11 -11.76 -14.28
N ALA A 254 21.78 -12.29 -13.10
CA ALA A 254 21.25 -11.50 -11.99
C ALA A 254 22.23 -10.43 -11.50
N ASN A 255 23.54 -10.65 -11.65
CA ASN A 255 24.61 -9.78 -11.18
C ASN A 255 25.09 -8.77 -12.24
N GLU A 256 24.43 -8.69 -13.41
CA GLU A 256 24.77 -7.70 -14.43
C GLU A 256 24.70 -6.28 -13.84
N GLY A 257 25.81 -5.54 -13.91
CA GLY A 257 25.94 -4.19 -13.35
C GLY A 257 26.53 -4.14 -11.95
N VAL A 258 26.71 -5.27 -11.27
CA VAL A 258 27.45 -5.33 -10.00
C VAL A 258 28.93 -5.12 -10.27
N LEU A 259 29.54 -4.13 -9.62
CA LEU A 259 30.96 -3.82 -9.77
C LEU A 259 31.79 -4.33 -8.60
N LYS A 260 31.25 -4.25 -7.39
CA LYS A 260 31.90 -4.70 -6.15
C LYS A 260 30.86 -5.25 -5.21
N ASP A 261 31.27 -6.25 -4.47
CA ASP A 261 30.54 -6.82 -3.36
C ASP A 261 31.52 -7.01 -2.20
N LEU A 262 31.27 -6.31 -1.11
CA LEU A 262 32.19 -6.25 0.02
C LEU A 262 31.49 -6.64 1.29
N ARG A 263 32.13 -7.47 2.09
CA ARG A 263 31.85 -7.59 3.52
C ARG A 263 32.51 -6.44 4.21
N ILE A 264 31.79 -5.73 5.08
CA ILE A 264 32.28 -4.60 5.82
C ILE A 264 31.94 -4.72 7.29
N THR A 265 32.76 -4.14 8.16
CA THR A 265 32.39 -3.87 9.55
C THR A 265 32.17 -2.38 9.74
N LEU A 266 31.10 -2.02 10.44
CA LEU A 266 30.77 -0.64 10.76
C LEU A 266 31.24 -0.34 12.19
N ARG A 267 31.83 0.85 12.41
CA ARG A 267 32.27 1.29 13.74
C ARG A 267 31.15 1.25 14.80
N SER A 268 29.93 1.52 14.38
CA SER A 268 28.74 1.51 15.23
C SER A 268 28.19 0.11 15.56
N CYS A 269 28.72 -0.94 14.91
CA CYS A 269 28.17 -2.28 15.01
C CYS A 269 29.25 -3.37 14.85
N ARG A 270 29.19 -4.41 15.69
CA ARG A 270 30.15 -5.53 15.66
C ARG A 270 29.78 -6.64 14.65
N GLN A 271 28.65 -6.55 14.00
CA GLN A 271 28.20 -7.53 13.01
C GLN A 271 28.67 -7.16 11.62
N ASP A 272 28.83 -8.17 10.79
CA ASP A 272 29.17 -7.98 9.38
C ASP A 272 27.98 -7.40 8.62
N TRP A 273 28.29 -6.42 7.82
CA TRP A 273 27.41 -5.82 6.82
C TRP A 273 27.96 -6.04 5.41
N ARG A 274 27.17 -5.79 4.43
CA ARG A 274 27.50 -5.97 3.01
C ARG A 274 27.31 -4.66 2.27
N LEU A 275 28.32 -4.26 1.53
CA LEU A 275 28.32 -3.05 0.69
C LEU A 275 28.45 -3.47 -0.77
N ILE A 276 27.44 -3.16 -1.56
CA ILE A 276 27.35 -3.54 -2.98
C ILE A 276 27.42 -2.27 -3.82
N THR A 277 28.42 -2.18 -4.69
CA THR A 277 28.52 -1.11 -5.71
C THR A 277 27.93 -1.60 -7.01
N PHE A 278 26.92 -0.90 -7.50
CA PHE A 278 26.15 -1.25 -8.68
C PHE A 278 26.14 -0.10 -9.70
N ARG A 279 26.34 -0.44 -10.97
CA ARG A 279 26.18 0.50 -12.09
C ARG A 279 24.80 0.33 -12.72
N SER A 280 23.99 1.37 -12.64
CA SER A 280 22.68 1.38 -13.29
C SER A 280 22.81 1.37 -14.82
N ARG A 281 21.76 0.99 -15.54
CA ARG A 281 21.72 1.05 -17.02
C ARG A 281 21.95 2.46 -17.59
N ARG A 282 21.77 3.51 -16.77
CA ARG A 282 22.05 4.91 -17.15
C ARG A 282 23.47 5.34 -16.80
N GLY A 283 24.32 4.42 -16.33
CA GLY A 283 25.70 4.70 -15.94
C GLY A 283 25.90 5.23 -14.52
N HIS A 284 24.84 5.50 -13.77
CA HIS A 284 24.95 5.99 -12.39
C HIS A 284 25.46 4.88 -11.47
N LEU A 285 26.43 5.24 -10.63
CA LEU A 285 26.91 4.37 -9.56
C LEU A 285 26.00 4.53 -8.34
N VAL A 286 25.62 3.40 -7.75
CA VAL A 286 24.81 3.35 -6.54
C VAL A 286 25.41 2.32 -5.59
N GLU A 287 25.49 2.69 -4.33
CA GLU A 287 25.98 1.80 -3.28
C GLU A 287 24.82 1.40 -2.36
N PHE A 288 24.69 0.10 -2.15
CA PHE A 288 23.67 -0.49 -1.29
C PHE A 288 24.30 -1.08 -0.04
N LEU A 289 23.73 -0.76 1.10
CA LEU A 289 24.07 -1.30 2.40
C LEU A 289 23.02 -2.31 2.84
N THR A 290 23.45 -3.48 3.27
CA THR A 290 22.53 -4.54 3.73
C THR A 290 23.18 -5.46 4.76
N ASN A 291 22.38 -6.09 5.60
CA ASN A 291 22.79 -7.22 6.44
C ASN A 291 22.30 -8.58 5.87
N GLU A 292 21.89 -8.60 4.58
CA GLU A 292 21.49 -9.79 3.84
C GLU A 292 22.69 -10.38 3.05
N PHE A 293 23.06 -11.62 3.37
CA PHE A 293 24.22 -12.30 2.73
C PHE A 293 23.83 -13.47 1.83
N LYS A 294 22.56 -13.90 1.85
CA LYS A 294 22.13 -15.11 1.10
C LYS A 294 21.69 -14.80 -0.33
N LEU A 295 21.33 -13.55 -0.62
CA LEU A 295 20.87 -13.15 -1.95
C LEU A 295 22.04 -12.70 -2.81
N GLU A 296 21.93 -12.97 -4.12
CA GLU A 296 22.83 -12.41 -5.12
C GLU A 296 22.85 -10.88 -5.06
N PRO A 297 24.03 -10.22 -5.22
CA PRO A 297 24.13 -8.77 -5.08
C PRO A 297 23.28 -8.01 -6.09
N GLY A 298 23.09 -8.54 -7.30
CA GLY A 298 22.20 -7.94 -8.28
C GLY A 298 20.72 -8.01 -7.90
N ILE A 299 20.30 -9.06 -7.18
CA ILE A 299 18.93 -9.15 -6.63
C ILE A 299 18.72 -8.06 -5.57
N ILE A 300 19.71 -7.77 -4.74
CA ILE A 300 19.66 -6.69 -3.75
C ILE A 300 19.46 -5.34 -4.44
N ALA A 301 20.25 -5.04 -5.48
CA ALA A 301 20.12 -3.82 -6.27
C ALA A 301 18.73 -3.71 -6.94
N PHE A 302 18.24 -4.82 -7.48
CA PHE A 302 16.88 -4.88 -8.04
C PHE A 302 15.81 -4.59 -7.00
N LEU A 303 15.83 -5.26 -5.86
CA LEU A 303 14.84 -5.08 -4.81
C LEU A 303 14.79 -3.64 -4.32
N TYR A 304 15.96 -3.01 -4.12
CA TYR A 304 15.96 -1.61 -3.71
C TYR A 304 15.26 -0.68 -4.71
N SER A 305 15.32 -0.98 -6.00
CA SER A 305 14.58 -0.22 -7.01
C SER A 305 13.07 -0.26 -6.81
N ARG A 306 12.55 -1.27 -6.07
CA ARG A 306 11.12 -1.42 -5.76
C ARG A 306 10.66 -0.58 -4.57
N ARG A 307 11.57 -0.04 -3.78
CA ARG A 307 11.21 0.89 -2.70
C ARG A 307 10.31 2.04 -3.18
N TRP A 308 10.53 2.52 -4.39
CA TRP A 308 9.71 3.56 -5.02
C TRP A 308 8.23 3.20 -5.21
N GLU A 309 7.84 1.96 -5.05
CA GLU A 309 6.43 1.55 -5.12
C GLU A 309 5.64 2.07 -3.92
N GLU A 310 6.30 2.22 -2.75
CA GLU A 310 5.72 2.86 -1.57
C GLU A 310 5.43 4.34 -1.79
N GLU A 311 6.36 5.08 -2.37
CA GLU A 311 6.15 6.49 -2.70
C GLU A 311 4.96 6.70 -3.66
N LYS A 312 4.77 5.79 -4.61
CA LYS A 312 3.59 5.79 -5.50
C LYS A 312 2.30 5.47 -4.75
N CYS A 313 2.38 4.61 -3.74
CA CYS A 313 1.24 4.32 -2.87
C CYS A 313 0.82 5.58 -2.10
N PHE A 314 1.77 6.30 -1.51
CA PHE A 314 1.49 7.58 -0.84
C PHE A 314 0.93 8.64 -1.78
N ASP A 315 1.45 8.71 -3.00
CA ASP A 315 0.93 9.60 -4.04
C ASP A 315 -0.54 9.27 -4.36
N THR A 316 -0.87 7.98 -4.48
CA THR A 316 -2.26 7.53 -4.65
C THR A 316 -3.12 7.88 -3.43
N TRP A 317 -2.64 7.65 -2.22
CA TRP A 317 -3.40 7.95 -1.01
C TRP A 317 -3.68 9.44 -0.85
N LYS A 318 -2.70 10.31 -1.13
CA LYS A 318 -2.85 11.76 -0.97
C LYS A 318 -3.66 12.40 -2.08
N ASN A 319 -3.50 11.93 -3.33
CA ASN A 319 -4.10 12.56 -4.51
C ASN A 319 -5.37 11.88 -4.99
N ASP A 320 -5.45 10.55 -4.88
CA ASP A 320 -6.57 9.77 -5.37
C ASP A 320 -7.55 9.34 -4.27
N PHE A 321 -7.05 9.11 -3.04
CA PHE A 321 -7.88 8.83 -1.87
C PHE A 321 -8.03 10.06 -0.98
N SER A 322 -8.92 10.00 0.00
CA SER A 322 -9.13 11.07 0.97
C SER A 322 -8.14 11.02 2.14
N GLN A 323 -6.83 10.82 1.84
CA GLN A 323 -5.79 10.66 2.86
C GLN A 323 -4.94 11.92 3.11
N ALA A 324 -5.14 12.99 2.35
CA ALA A 324 -4.35 14.21 2.51
C ALA A 324 -4.54 14.87 3.89
N LYS A 325 -5.74 14.75 4.47
CA LYS A 325 -6.08 15.27 5.79
C LYS A 325 -6.67 14.19 6.69
N ALA A 326 -6.39 14.28 7.99
CA ALA A 326 -7.01 13.43 8.98
C ALA A 326 -8.52 13.68 9.07
N TRP A 327 -9.31 12.61 9.17
CA TRP A 327 -10.77 12.69 9.32
C TRP A 327 -11.20 12.96 10.76
N GLY A 328 -10.28 12.73 11.71
CA GLY A 328 -10.46 12.96 13.14
C GLY A 328 -9.13 13.12 13.86
N ALA A 329 -9.15 13.48 15.14
CA ALA A 329 -7.94 13.78 15.91
C ALA A 329 -7.48 12.64 16.83
N SER A 330 -8.33 11.64 17.10
CA SER A 330 -7.95 10.54 17.97
C SER A 330 -7.09 9.51 17.21
N LEU A 331 -6.18 8.82 17.93
CA LEU A 331 -5.38 7.73 17.37
C LEU A 331 -6.29 6.69 16.66
N ALA A 332 -7.41 6.33 17.29
CA ALA A 332 -8.34 5.38 16.68
C ALA A 332 -8.94 5.89 15.37
N ALA A 333 -9.24 7.20 15.27
CA ALA A 333 -9.78 7.78 14.04
C ALA A 333 -8.76 7.75 12.91
N ILE A 334 -7.50 8.10 13.21
CA ILE A 334 -6.42 8.14 12.22
C ILE A 334 -6.09 6.72 11.76
N GLU A 335 -5.94 5.77 12.69
CA GLU A 335 -5.67 4.38 12.33
C GLU A 335 -6.82 3.76 11.52
N ASN A 336 -8.08 4.01 11.89
CA ASN A 336 -9.24 3.54 11.13
C ASN A 336 -9.20 4.10 9.71
N GLN A 337 -8.95 5.40 9.55
CA GLN A 337 -8.85 6.04 8.23
C GLN A 337 -7.76 5.40 7.37
N VAL A 338 -6.54 5.26 7.88
CA VAL A 338 -5.41 4.71 7.10
C VAL A 338 -5.63 3.23 6.80
N ARG A 339 -6.17 2.45 7.75
CA ARG A 339 -6.52 1.04 7.49
C ARG A 339 -7.62 0.90 6.44
N LEU A 340 -8.60 1.80 6.42
CA LEU A 340 -9.60 1.86 5.36
C LEU A 340 -8.96 2.17 3.99
N ALA A 341 -7.90 2.98 3.93
CA ALA A 341 -7.16 3.18 2.68
C ALA A 341 -6.43 1.91 2.22
N ILE A 342 -5.83 1.16 3.15
CA ILE A 342 -5.22 -0.15 2.85
C ILE A 342 -6.30 -1.12 2.33
N VAL A 343 -7.42 -1.23 3.04
CA VAL A 343 -8.57 -2.07 2.62
C VAL A 343 -9.02 -1.66 1.22
N THR A 344 -9.21 -0.36 0.97
CA THR A 344 -9.61 0.15 -0.36
C THR A 344 -8.62 -0.26 -1.43
N SER A 345 -7.32 -0.13 -1.18
CA SER A 345 -6.26 -0.52 -2.12
C SER A 345 -6.33 -2.02 -2.45
N LEU A 346 -6.50 -2.88 -1.44
CA LEU A 346 -6.60 -4.33 -1.61
C LEU A 346 -7.88 -4.73 -2.37
N LEU A 347 -9.02 -4.17 -1.98
CA LEU A 347 -10.32 -4.47 -2.62
C LEU A 347 -10.33 -4.07 -4.09
N VAL A 348 -9.79 -2.90 -4.42
CA VAL A 348 -9.64 -2.43 -5.80
C VAL A 348 -8.72 -3.35 -6.59
N ALA A 349 -7.56 -3.74 -6.03
CA ALA A 349 -6.64 -4.65 -6.69
C ALA A 349 -7.29 -6.03 -6.98
N LEU A 350 -8.03 -6.59 -6.01
CA LEU A 350 -8.75 -7.85 -6.16
C LEU A 350 -9.85 -7.77 -7.22
N LEU A 351 -10.67 -6.72 -7.19
CA LEU A 351 -11.73 -6.52 -8.19
C LEU A 351 -11.16 -6.36 -9.59
N LEU A 352 -10.11 -5.55 -9.74
CA LEU A 352 -9.45 -5.36 -11.02
C LEU A 352 -8.87 -6.66 -11.57
N HIS A 353 -8.18 -7.43 -10.74
CA HIS A 353 -7.61 -8.72 -11.15
C HIS A 353 -8.70 -9.67 -11.66
N ARG A 354 -9.81 -9.80 -10.93
CA ARG A 354 -10.96 -10.62 -11.35
C ARG A 354 -11.56 -10.16 -12.67
N ARG A 355 -11.81 -8.86 -12.81
CA ARG A 355 -12.43 -8.29 -14.03
C ARG A 355 -11.51 -8.38 -15.24
N MET A 356 -10.21 -8.12 -15.07
CA MET A 356 -9.24 -8.31 -16.15
C MET A 356 -9.19 -9.78 -16.61
N GLY A 357 -9.22 -10.73 -15.67
CA GLY A 357 -9.30 -12.16 -15.98
C GLY A 357 -10.59 -12.54 -16.72
N GLN A 358 -11.75 -12.07 -16.27
CA GLN A 358 -13.05 -12.34 -16.89
C GLN A 358 -13.14 -11.80 -18.33
N HIS A 359 -12.53 -10.66 -18.63
CA HIS A 359 -12.57 -10.05 -19.95
C HIS A 359 -11.35 -10.40 -20.82
N GLY A 360 -10.51 -11.33 -20.37
CA GLY A 360 -9.32 -11.76 -21.12
C GLY A 360 -8.39 -10.59 -21.47
N ILE A 361 -8.31 -9.58 -20.58
CA ILE A 361 -7.44 -8.43 -20.82
C ILE A 361 -6.02 -8.84 -20.55
N VAL A 362 -5.29 -9.03 -21.62
CA VAL A 362 -3.84 -9.24 -21.62
C VAL A 362 -3.19 -8.00 -22.22
N ASP A 363 -2.10 -7.54 -21.64
CA ASP A 363 -1.33 -6.45 -22.23
C ASP A 363 -0.59 -6.94 -23.47
N GLU A 364 -1.22 -6.80 -24.64
CA GLU A 364 -0.63 -7.19 -25.93
C GLU A 364 0.72 -6.48 -26.21
N LYS A 365 0.91 -5.24 -25.72
CA LYS A 365 2.20 -4.54 -25.84
C LYS A 365 3.27 -5.22 -24.98
N ALA A 366 2.88 -5.70 -23.80
CA ALA A 366 3.77 -6.47 -22.93
C ALA A 366 4.13 -7.79 -23.58
N LEU A 367 3.15 -8.53 -24.12
CA LEU A 367 3.37 -9.78 -24.82
C LEU A 367 4.27 -9.58 -26.06
N ARG A 368 3.96 -8.62 -26.93
CA ARG A 368 4.79 -8.32 -28.13
C ARG A 368 6.22 -7.90 -27.77
N LYS A 369 6.40 -7.24 -26.63
CA LYS A 369 7.74 -6.88 -26.15
C LYS A 369 8.45 -8.07 -25.55
N GLN A 370 7.73 -8.98 -24.92
CA GLN A 370 8.23 -10.26 -24.42
C GLN A 370 8.62 -11.17 -25.60
N ASP A 371 7.77 -11.30 -26.61
CA ASP A 371 8.04 -12.05 -27.83
C ASP A 371 9.26 -11.52 -28.59
N ARG A 372 9.37 -10.18 -28.75
CA ARG A 372 10.54 -9.54 -29.38
C ARG A 372 11.84 -9.79 -28.60
N ARG A 373 11.76 -9.96 -27.28
CA ARG A 373 12.93 -10.27 -26.44
C ARG A 373 13.25 -11.74 -26.46
N GLN A 374 12.25 -12.62 -26.51
CA GLN A 374 12.47 -14.06 -26.70
C GLN A 374 13.04 -14.38 -28.07
N THR A 375 12.62 -13.70 -29.13
CA THR A 375 13.18 -13.84 -30.46
C THR A 375 14.56 -13.18 -30.63
N SER A 376 14.93 -12.21 -29.79
CA SER A 376 16.30 -11.64 -29.76
C SER A 376 17.23 -12.35 -28.78
N ALA A 377 16.71 -13.18 -27.91
CA ALA A 377 17.46 -13.99 -26.94
C ALA A 377 17.63 -15.44 -27.46
N THR A 378 18.28 -15.60 -28.57
CA THR A 378 18.88 -16.92 -28.98
C THR A 378 20.05 -17.30 -28.08
N ASP A 379 20.42 -16.46 -27.12
CA ASP A 379 21.34 -16.77 -26.03
C ASP A 379 20.53 -17.17 -24.78
N GLY A 380 20.66 -18.43 -24.38
CA GLY A 380 19.91 -19.07 -23.29
C GLY A 380 20.22 -18.56 -21.88
N THR A 381 20.18 -17.29 -21.69
CA THR A 381 20.27 -16.67 -20.36
C THR A 381 18.87 -16.38 -19.83
N ASP A 382 18.50 -17.19 -18.86
CA ASP A 382 17.28 -17.03 -18.04
C ASP A 382 17.40 -15.75 -17.18
N ARG A 383 17.40 -14.58 -17.84
CA ARG A 383 17.41 -13.28 -17.15
C ARG A 383 16.05 -13.05 -16.53
N PRO A 384 15.95 -12.85 -15.23
CA PRO A 384 14.71 -12.33 -14.66
C PRO A 384 14.37 -11.01 -15.35
N ASP A 385 13.30 -10.96 -16.14
CA ASP A 385 12.91 -9.71 -16.82
C ASP A 385 12.29 -8.72 -15.85
N TRP A 386 13.15 -8.08 -15.10
CA TRP A 386 12.83 -7.03 -14.14
C TRP A 386 12.25 -5.77 -14.76
N SER A 387 12.35 -5.63 -16.07
CA SER A 387 11.79 -4.53 -16.81
C SER A 387 10.40 -4.85 -17.38
N SER A 388 9.80 -5.97 -16.95
CA SER A 388 8.49 -6.42 -17.45
C SER A 388 7.49 -5.28 -17.47
N PRO A 389 6.86 -4.98 -18.61
CA PRO A 389 5.82 -3.96 -18.74
C PRO A 389 4.63 -4.18 -17.82
N VAL A 390 4.40 -5.41 -17.37
CA VAL A 390 3.37 -5.75 -16.37
C VAL A 390 3.54 -4.89 -15.11
N PHE A 391 4.77 -4.67 -14.63
CA PHE A 391 5.02 -3.82 -13.47
C PHE A 391 4.77 -2.33 -13.72
N ARG A 392 5.07 -1.81 -14.92
CA ARG A 392 4.78 -0.40 -15.26
C ARG A 392 3.31 -0.20 -15.57
N TYR A 393 2.65 -1.21 -16.11
CA TYR A 393 1.29 -1.11 -16.58
C TYR A 393 0.28 -1.15 -15.45
N THR A 394 0.45 -2.04 -14.46
CA THR A 394 -0.44 -2.12 -13.29
C THR A 394 -0.52 -0.80 -12.52
N SER A 395 0.57 -0.04 -12.39
CA SER A 395 0.52 1.26 -11.71
C SER A 395 -0.20 2.35 -12.51
N LYS A 396 -0.12 2.36 -13.85
CA LYS A 396 -0.85 3.32 -14.70
C LYS A 396 -2.32 2.94 -14.87
N VAL A 397 -2.60 1.66 -15.09
CA VAL A 397 -3.97 1.14 -15.22
C VAL A 397 -4.72 1.29 -13.91
N SER A 398 -4.10 0.98 -12.76
CA SER A 398 -4.76 1.15 -11.47
C SER A 398 -5.14 2.61 -11.20
N ARG A 399 -4.30 3.60 -11.58
CA ARG A 399 -4.65 5.02 -11.46
C ARG A 399 -5.78 5.43 -12.40
N GLN A 400 -5.76 4.99 -13.65
CA GLN A 400 -6.84 5.28 -14.61
C GLN A 400 -8.14 4.62 -14.18
N VAL A 401 -8.07 3.39 -13.70
CA VAL A 401 -9.24 2.66 -13.20
C VAL A 401 -9.75 3.28 -11.90
N LEU A 402 -8.88 3.71 -10.99
CA LEU A 402 -9.30 4.47 -9.79
C LEU A 402 -10.01 5.77 -10.17
N ARG A 403 -9.50 6.52 -11.13
CA ARG A 403 -10.17 7.74 -11.64
C ARG A 403 -11.51 7.42 -12.28
N PHE A 404 -11.57 6.33 -12.99
CA PHE A 404 -12.81 5.84 -13.57
C PHE A 404 -13.80 5.38 -12.52
N PHE A 405 -13.36 4.61 -11.49
CA PHE A 405 -14.20 4.26 -10.35
C PHE A 405 -14.78 5.50 -9.66
N LYS A 406 -13.96 6.53 -9.43
CA LYS A 406 -14.44 7.81 -8.90
C LYS A 406 -15.57 8.38 -9.76
N HIS A 407 -15.38 8.38 -11.08
CA HIS A 407 -16.38 8.89 -12.01
C HIS A 407 -17.66 8.05 -12.00
N CYS A 408 -17.54 6.72 -12.02
CA CYS A 408 -18.67 5.80 -11.96
C CYS A 408 -19.48 5.94 -10.66
N PHE A 409 -18.82 5.96 -9.54
CA PHE A 409 -19.48 6.14 -8.23
C PHE A 409 -20.14 7.52 -8.12
N HIS A 410 -19.50 8.56 -8.64
CA HIS A 410 -20.09 9.89 -8.66
C HIS A 410 -21.33 9.94 -9.56
N LYS A 411 -21.28 9.31 -10.71
CA LYS A 411 -22.43 9.22 -11.64
C LYS A 411 -23.60 8.42 -11.03
N LEU A 412 -23.33 7.27 -10.41
CA LEU A 412 -24.35 6.47 -9.73
C LEU A 412 -25.01 7.24 -8.58
N ALA A 413 -24.21 7.95 -7.77
CA ALA A 413 -24.72 8.79 -6.70
C ALA A 413 -25.56 9.99 -7.24
N SER A 414 -25.11 10.60 -8.33
CA SER A 414 -25.85 11.69 -8.99
C SER A 414 -27.16 11.20 -9.59
N GLN A 415 -27.19 10.01 -10.14
CA GLN A 415 -28.41 9.39 -10.68
C GLN A 415 -29.40 9.03 -9.55
N ALA A 416 -28.91 8.46 -8.45
CA ALA A 416 -29.73 8.17 -7.28
C ALA A 416 -30.35 9.46 -6.68
N LEU A 417 -29.57 10.56 -6.60
CA LEU A 417 -30.05 11.88 -6.20
C LEU A 417 -31.16 12.39 -7.12
N TYR A 418 -30.96 12.26 -8.43
CA TYR A 418 -31.96 12.67 -9.41
C TYR A 418 -33.26 11.89 -9.24
N GLU A 419 -33.20 10.55 -9.17
CA GLU A 419 -34.38 9.70 -9.03
C GLU A 419 -35.09 9.91 -7.68
N ALA A 420 -34.35 10.08 -6.59
CA ALA A 420 -34.92 10.19 -5.25
C ALA A 420 -35.52 11.58 -4.96
N GLN A 421 -34.95 12.64 -5.48
CA GLN A 421 -35.33 14.00 -5.10
C GLN A 421 -35.76 14.89 -6.25
N LEU A 422 -35.01 14.94 -7.34
CA LEU A 422 -35.27 15.90 -8.40
C LEU A 422 -36.45 15.46 -9.27
N ARG A 423 -36.54 14.19 -9.60
CA ARG A 423 -37.62 13.64 -10.42
C ARG A 423 -39.01 13.80 -9.78
N PRO A 424 -39.24 13.44 -8.48
CA PRO A 424 -40.52 13.68 -7.83
C PRO A 424 -40.91 15.15 -7.78
N LEU A 425 -39.92 16.05 -7.52
CA LEU A 425 -40.17 17.49 -7.54
C LEU A 425 -40.54 17.98 -8.94
N LEU A 426 -39.83 17.55 -9.98
CA LEU A 426 -40.16 17.91 -11.37
C LEU A 426 -41.54 17.40 -11.75
N LEU A 427 -41.93 16.19 -11.38
CA LEU A 427 -43.25 15.63 -11.62
C LEU A 427 -44.37 16.33 -10.85
N ALA A 428 -44.05 16.91 -9.70
CA ALA A 428 -45.00 17.72 -8.92
C ALA A 428 -45.22 19.15 -9.49
N TYR A 429 -44.32 19.64 -10.33
CA TYR A 429 -44.41 20.92 -11.02
C TYR A 429 -44.92 20.84 -12.45
N LEU A 430 -45.02 19.65 -13.05
CA LEU A 430 -45.61 19.36 -14.34
C LEU A 430 -47.08 18.96 -14.19
#